data_b23e67c2df1e25575d93478393605d95
#
_entry.id   b23e67c2df1e25575d93478393605d95
#
_cell.length_a   1.000
_cell.length_b   1.000
_cell.length_c   1.000
_cell.angle_alpha   90.00
_cell.angle_beta   90.00
_cell.angle_gamma   90.00
#
_symmetry.space_group_name_H-M   'P 1'
#
loop_
_entity.id
_entity.type
_entity.pdbx_description
1 polymer ?
#
loop_
_entity_poly.entity_id
_entity_poly.type
_entity_poly.pdbx_seq_one_letter_code
_entity_poly.pdbx_strand_id
1 'polypeptide(L)'
;MARPQTVSDAQILNTALECFLQHGPEVSTETIARQLNVSPQALLKRFGTKQKLMMAALKQVMLSTSVPELLTGPDDRPVEIQLTELLHQVSEFYIEMARRMTVVRWKSEDFQELMKQYDEPPPLQNMKLVADWLERASKKGLIRKCDFRGIALMLLSSLHGAAMLTDMLGHHPSGHTSSAYVKVLVKTLLHGIEAESSLLHKPKQRAAGRRSRLPANDS
;
A
#
# COMPACT_ATOMS: atom_id res chain seq x y z
N MET A 1 -33.95 34.91 -10.80
CA MET A 1 -33.43 33.61 -11.37
C MET A 1 -32.18 33.23 -10.62
N ALA A 2 -32.18 32.11 -9.91
CA ALA A 2 -30.99 31.61 -9.21
C ALA A 2 -29.91 31.24 -10.21
N ARG A 3 -28.68 31.69 -10.00
CA ARG A 3 -27.50 31.37 -10.81
C ARG A 3 -27.32 29.84 -10.77
N PRO A 4 -27.12 29.15 -11.91
CA PRO A 4 -26.91 27.72 -11.89
C PRO A 4 -25.73 27.40 -10.97
N GLN A 5 -25.93 26.54 -9.99
CA GLN A 5 -24.88 26.10 -9.09
C GLN A 5 -23.81 25.39 -9.94
N THR A 6 -22.61 25.96 -10.03
CA THR A 6 -21.52 25.40 -10.83
C THR A 6 -20.99 24.17 -10.10
N VAL A 7 -21.30 22.97 -10.61
CA VAL A 7 -20.82 21.70 -10.07
C VAL A 7 -19.28 21.68 -10.15
N SER A 8 -18.61 21.44 -9.03
CA SER A 8 -17.15 21.38 -8.97
C SER A 8 -16.59 20.11 -9.63
N ASP A 9 -15.31 20.14 -10.04
CA ASP A 9 -14.64 18.95 -10.58
C ASP A 9 -14.65 17.79 -9.58
N ALA A 10 -14.41 18.06 -8.29
CA ALA A 10 -14.46 17.04 -7.24
C ALA A 10 -15.84 16.37 -7.14
N GLN A 11 -16.93 17.15 -7.22
CA GLN A 11 -18.28 16.57 -7.24
C GLN A 11 -18.52 15.72 -8.49
N ILE A 12 -18.07 16.17 -9.66
CA ILE A 12 -18.21 15.41 -10.91
C ILE A 12 -17.43 14.08 -10.80
N LEU A 13 -16.19 14.13 -10.33
CA LEU A 13 -15.33 12.95 -10.23
C LEU A 13 -15.87 11.94 -9.21
N ASN A 14 -16.37 12.40 -8.05
CA ASN A 14 -16.98 11.52 -7.04
C ASN A 14 -18.25 10.84 -7.60
N THR A 15 -19.18 11.61 -8.17
CA THR A 15 -20.40 11.05 -8.74
C THR A 15 -20.10 10.12 -9.94
N ALA A 16 -19.14 10.48 -10.79
CA ALA A 16 -18.72 9.62 -11.88
C ALA A 16 -18.16 8.29 -11.35
N LEU A 17 -17.31 8.34 -10.31
CA LEU A 17 -16.77 7.14 -9.66
C LEU A 17 -17.89 6.25 -9.11
N GLU A 18 -18.84 6.80 -8.38
CA GLU A 18 -20.00 6.07 -7.87
C GLU A 18 -20.80 5.40 -8.99
N CYS A 19 -21.06 6.13 -10.09
CA CYS A 19 -21.73 5.57 -11.26
C CYS A 19 -20.95 4.41 -11.88
N PHE A 20 -19.63 4.53 -12.01
CA PHE A 20 -18.79 3.45 -12.54
C PHE A 20 -18.78 2.23 -11.60
N LEU A 21 -18.75 2.45 -10.27
CA LEU A 21 -18.81 1.37 -9.29
C LEU A 21 -20.17 0.64 -9.27
N GLN A 22 -21.27 1.37 -9.45
CA GLN A 22 -22.62 0.80 -9.40
C GLN A 22 -23.03 0.11 -10.71
N HIS A 23 -22.65 0.67 -11.84
CA HIS A 23 -23.14 0.27 -13.18
C HIS A 23 -22.07 -0.30 -14.09
N GLY A 24 -20.80 -0.32 -13.63
CA GLY A 24 -19.65 -0.75 -14.42
C GLY A 24 -19.15 0.31 -15.42
N PRO A 25 -18.07 -0.01 -16.16
CA PRO A 25 -17.41 0.92 -17.07
C PRO A 25 -18.26 1.32 -18.28
N GLU A 26 -19.34 0.57 -18.55
CA GLU A 26 -20.25 0.82 -19.68
C GLU A 26 -21.33 1.86 -19.35
N VAL A 27 -21.42 2.37 -18.13
CA VAL A 27 -22.36 3.43 -17.76
C VAL A 27 -22.23 4.62 -18.71
N SER A 28 -23.37 5.18 -19.15
CA SER A 28 -23.36 6.28 -20.09
C SER A 28 -23.06 7.62 -19.43
N THR A 29 -22.51 8.57 -20.21
CA THR A 29 -22.30 9.95 -19.74
C THR A 29 -23.61 10.66 -19.41
N GLU A 30 -24.73 10.25 -20.04
CA GLU A 30 -26.09 10.73 -19.76
C GLU A 30 -26.52 10.36 -18.34
N THR A 31 -26.21 9.13 -17.90
CA THR A 31 -26.53 8.66 -16.55
C THR A 31 -25.76 9.47 -15.49
N ILE A 32 -24.46 9.69 -15.71
CA ILE A 32 -23.61 10.50 -14.81
C ILE A 32 -24.10 11.96 -14.79
N ALA A 33 -24.36 12.53 -15.96
CA ALA A 33 -24.81 13.91 -16.09
C ALA A 33 -26.16 14.16 -15.40
N ARG A 34 -27.10 13.19 -15.49
CA ARG A 34 -28.40 13.25 -14.84
C ARG A 34 -28.28 13.33 -13.30
N GLN A 35 -27.39 12.55 -12.69
CA GLN A 35 -27.16 12.59 -11.23
C GLN A 35 -26.57 13.95 -10.78
N LEU A 36 -25.85 14.63 -11.64
CA LEU A 36 -25.24 15.93 -11.39
C LEU A 36 -26.12 17.12 -11.80
N ASN A 37 -27.25 16.83 -12.43
CA ASN A 37 -28.14 17.87 -13.03
C ASN A 37 -27.39 18.80 -14.01
N VAL A 38 -26.51 18.22 -14.83
CA VAL A 38 -25.77 18.90 -15.89
C VAL A 38 -26.01 18.22 -17.25
N SER A 39 -25.58 18.83 -18.35
CA SER A 39 -25.64 18.17 -19.66
C SER A 39 -24.45 17.22 -19.88
N PRO A 40 -24.62 16.12 -20.64
CA PRO A 40 -23.52 15.25 -21.02
C PRO A 40 -22.40 15.99 -21.75
N GLN A 41 -22.77 16.98 -22.59
CA GLN A 41 -21.82 17.85 -23.27
C GLN A 41 -20.96 18.67 -22.34
N ALA A 42 -21.51 19.12 -21.19
CA ALA A 42 -20.75 19.83 -20.15
C ALA A 42 -19.68 18.95 -19.53
N LEU A 43 -19.97 17.67 -19.28
CA LEU A 43 -18.99 16.70 -18.81
C LEU A 43 -17.88 16.46 -19.84
N LEU A 44 -18.26 16.20 -21.09
CA LEU A 44 -17.31 15.95 -22.16
C LEU A 44 -16.47 17.18 -22.51
N LYS A 45 -17.02 18.38 -22.39
CA LYS A 45 -16.27 19.63 -22.56
C LYS A 45 -15.17 19.78 -21.50
N ARG A 46 -15.43 19.32 -20.24
CA ARG A 46 -14.48 19.43 -19.13
C ARG A 46 -13.42 18.33 -19.12
N PHE A 47 -13.83 17.10 -19.38
CA PHE A 47 -12.98 15.91 -19.23
C PHE A 47 -12.57 15.24 -20.54
N GLY A 48 -13.13 15.67 -21.67
CA GLY A 48 -12.84 15.16 -23.01
C GLY A 48 -13.65 13.92 -23.36
N THR A 49 -13.33 12.76 -22.81
CA THR A 49 -14.01 11.49 -23.08
C THR A 49 -14.49 10.82 -21.79
N LYS A 50 -15.43 9.87 -21.92
CA LYS A 50 -15.87 9.02 -20.79
C LYS A 50 -14.66 8.31 -20.14
N GLN A 51 -13.73 7.80 -20.94
CA GLN A 51 -12.53 7.14 -20.44
C GLN A 51 -11.64 8.11 -19.66
N LYS A 52 -11.42 9.34 -20.16
CA LYS A 52 -10.66 10.36 -19.42
C LYS A 52 -11.34 10.78 -18.12
N LEU A 53 -12.68 10.88 -18.10
CA LEU A 53 -13.46 11.14 -16.90
C LEU A 53 -13.27 10.00 -15.88
N MET A 54 -13.35 8.75 -16.32
CA MET A 54 -13.12 7.57 -15.47
C MET A 54 -11.70 7.58 -14.89
N MET A 55 -10.69 7.83 -15.73
CA MET A 55 -9.30 7.94 -15.30
C MET A 55 -9.08 9.04 -14.25
N ALA A 56 -9.68 10.21 -14.47
CA ALA A 56 -9.60 11.33 -13.53
C ALA A 56 -10.27 11.01 -12.19
N ALA A 57 -11.44 10.34 -12.22
CA ALA A 57 -12.15 9.91 -11.01
C ALA A 57 -11.32 8.92 -10.19
N LEU A 58 -10.66 7.96 -10.83
CA LEU A 58 -9.81 6.99 -10.17
C LEU A 58 -8.50 7.60 -9.65
N LYS A 59 -7.92 8.54 -10.40
CA LYS A 59 -6.75 9.31 -9.95
C LYS A 59 -7.03 10.04 -8.63
N GLN A 60 -8.21 10.65 -8.49
CA GLN A 60 -8.60 11.32 -7.25
C GLN A 60 -8.59 10.38 -6.05
N VAL A 61 -9.06 9.14 -6.22
CA VAL A 61 -9.04 8.13 -5.15
C VAL A 61 -7.61 7.75 -4.76
N MET A 62 -6.74 7.53 -5.73
CA MET A 62 -5.34 7.18 -5.45
C MET A 62 -4.58 8.29 -4.72
N LEU A 63 -4.94 9.55 -4.97
CA LEU A 63 -4.33 10.70 -4.31
C LEU A 63 -4.91 10.97 -2.91
N SER A 64 -6.17 10.60 -2.65
CA SER A 64 -6.84 10.87 -1.37
C SER A 64 -6.41 9.95 -0.23
N THR A 65 -5.55 8.98 -0.53
CA THR A 65 -5.16 7.94 0.43
C THR A 65 -3.80 8.24 1.03
N SER A 66 -3.76 9.18 1.95
CA SER A 66 -2.65 9.29 2.90
C SER A 66 -3.02 8.54 4.18
N VAL A 67 -2.10 7.74 4.70
CA VAL A 67 -2.16 7.19 6.05
C VAL A 67 -1.43 8.20 6.94
N PRO A 68 -2.15 9.01 7.75
CA PRO A 68 -1.54 10.11 8.52
C PRO A 68 -0.40 9.65 9.42
N GLU A 69 -0.48 8.44 9.96
CA GLU A 69 0.52 7.83 10.83
C GLU A 69 1.86 7.61 10.12
N LEU A 70 1.86 7.40 8.81
CA LEU A 70 3.10 7.33 8.02
C LEU A 70 3.85 8.66 8.03
N LEU A 71 3.13 9.77 8.04
CA LEU A 71 3.72 11.11 8.04
C LEU A 71 4.23 11.50 9.43
N THR A 72 3.46 11.25 10.49
CA THR A 72 3.82 11.61 11.87
C THR A 72 4.96 10.74 12.42
N GLY A 73 5.06 9.50 11.98
CA GLY A 73 6.10 8.55 12.41
C GLY A 73 5.74 7.80 13.68
N PRO A 74 6.65 6.91 14.16
CA PRO A 74 6.40 6.11 15.35
C PRO A 74 6.44 6.97 16.61
N ASP A 75 5.52 6.67 17.55
CA ASP A 75 5.45 7.24 18.89
C ASP A 75 6.18 6.35 19.92
N ASP A 76 5.87 6.50 21.24
CA ASP A 76 6.54 5.77 22.30
C ASP A 76 5.81 4.48 22.73
N ARG A 77 4.69 4.14 22.08
CA ARG A 77 3.97 2.88 22.30
C ARG A 77 4.77 1.68 21.75
N PRO A 78 4.45 0.43 22.17
CA PRO A 78 5.06 -0.76 21.59
C PRO A 78 4.98 -0.78 20.06
N VAL A 79 6.09 -1.02 19.39
CA VAL A 79 6.18 -1.00 17.91
C VAL A 79 5.24 -1.98 17.25
N GLU A 80 4.97 -3.13 17.89
CA GLU A 80 4.03 -4.14 17.39
C GLU A 80 2.61 -3.57 17.24
N ILE A 81 2.16 -2.78 18.24
CA ILE A 81 0.83 -2.12 18.21
C ILE A 81 0.78 -1.12 17.07
N GLN A 82 1.76 -0.21 17.02
CA GLN A 82 1.80 0.86 16.01
C GLN A 82 1.89 0.30 14.58
N LEU A 83 2.73 -0.71 14.35
CA LEU A 83 2.88 -1.33 13.05
C LEU A 83 1.62 -2.11 12.65
N THR A 84 0.92 -2.73 13.62
CA THR A 84 -0.36 -3.40 13.38
C THR A 84 -1.43 -2.39 12.95
N GLU A 85 -1.57 -1.27 13.64
CA GLU A 85 -2.52 -0.21 13.30
C GLU A 85 -2.23 0.36 11.91
N LEU A 86 -0.97 0.68 11.63
CA LEU A 86 -0.52 1.18 10.34
C LEU A 86 -0.87 0.22 9.20
N LEU A 87 -0.50 -1.06 9.32
CA LEU A 87 -0.74 -2.05 8.29
C LEU A 87 -2.22 -2.43 8.14
N HIS A 88 -3.04 -2.24 9.19
CA HIS A 88 -4.50 -2.33 9.06
C HIS A 88 -5.06 -1.27 8.12
N GLN A 89 -4.68 -0.01 8.30
CA GLN A 89 -5.13 1.07 7.41
C GLN A 89 -4.67 0.84 5.97
N VAL A 90 -3.42 0.40 5.78
CA VAL A 90 -2.91 0.04 4.46
C VAL A 90 -3.66 -1.15 3.85
N SER A 91 -4.02 -2.15 4.65
CA SER A 91 -4.81 -3.31 4.20
C SER A 91 -6.21 -2.89 3.75
N GLU A 92 -6.90 -2.07 4.52
CA GLU A 92 -8.23 -1.54 4.18
C GLU A 92 -8.19 -0.74 2.87
N PHE A 93 -7.16 0.08 2.70
CA PHE A 93 -6.94 0.78 1.45
C PHE A 93 -6.80 -0.17 0.26
N TYR A 94 -5.99 -1.22 0.36
CA TYR A 94 -5.81 -2.15 -0.76
C TYR A 94 -7.07 -2.98 -1.04
N ILE A 95 -7.86 -3.35 -0.03
CA ILE A 95 -9.14 -4.04 -0.21
C ILE A 95 -10.12 -3.16 -1.00
N GLU A 96 -10.23 -1.90 -0.61
CA GLU A 96 -11.10 -0.97 -1.31
C GLU A 96 -10.60 -0.68 -2.74
N MET A 97 -9.30 -0.54 -2.91
CA MET A 97 -8.68 -0.37 -4.23
C MET A 97 -8.92 -1.59 -5.14
N ALA A 98 -8.72 -2.81 -4.65
CA ALA A 98 -8.94 -4.04 -5.41
C ALA A 98 -10.38 -4.11 -5.90
N ARG A 99 -11.36 -3.87 -5.03
CA ARG A 99 -12.79 -3.84 -5.37
C ARG A 99 -13.08 -2.82 -6.49
N ARG A 100 -12.54 -1.61 -6.38
CA ARG A 100 -12.74 -0.55 -7.39
C ARG A 100 -12.11 -0.91 -8.73
N MET A 101 -10.92 -1.48 -8.72
CA MET A 101 -10.20 -1.91 -9.92
C MET A 101 -10.95 -3.01 -10.68
N THR A 102 -11.48 -4.00 -9.98
CA THR A 102 -12.26 -5.10 -10.57
C THR A 102 -13.53 -4.60 -11.25
N VAL A 103 -14.27 -3.70 -10.59
CA VAL A 103 -15.51 -3.13 -11.16
C VAL A 103 -15.22 -2.35 -12.44
N VAL A 104 -14.13 -1.58 -12.49
CA VAL A 104 -13.77 -0.73 -13.63
C VAL A 104 -13.17 -1.52 -14.80
N ARG A 105 -12.85 -2.80 -14.62
CA ARG A 105 -12.23 -3.68 -15.64
C ARG A 105 -11.03 -3.04 -16.34
N TRP A 106 -10.08 -2.57 -15.54
CA TRP A 106 -8.90 -1.91 -16.05
C TRP A 106 -8.07 -2.82 -16.95
N LYS A 107 -7.64 -2.26 -18.08
CA LYS A 107 -6.58 -2.85 -18.88
C LYS A 107 -5.23 -2.40 -18.35
N SER A 108 -4.20 -3.21 -18.52
CA SER A 108 -2.84 -2.88 -18.07
C SER A 108 -2.32 -1.58 -18.71
N GLU A 109 -2.72 -1.28 -19.95
CA GLU A 109 -2.35 -0.06 -20.67
C GLU A 109 -2.94 1.20 -20.02
N ASP A 110 -4.20 1.14 -19.55
CA ASP A 110 -4.86 2.25 -18.85
C ASP A 110 -4.14 2.58 -17.54
N PHE A 111 -3.73 1.54 -16.80
CA PHE A 111 -2.97 1.71 -15.56
C PHE A 111 -1.58 2.31 -15.82
N GLN A 112 -0.87 1.83 -16.84
CA GLN A 112 0.43 2.37 -17.21
C GLN A 112 0.32 3.85 -17.62
N GLU A 113 -0.71 4.21 -18.40
CA GLU A 113 -0.95 5.57 -18.81
C GLU A 113 -1.28 6.49 -17.62
N LEU A 114 -2.04 5.98 -16.64
CA LEU A 114 -2.28 6.70 -15.40
C LEU A 114 -0.98 6.92 -14.61
N MET A 115 -0.14 5.89 -14.48
CA MET A 115 1.12 6.00 -13.72
C MET A 115 2.09 7.02 -14.34
N LYS A 116 2.11 7.19 -15.66
CA LYS A 116 2.92 8.21 -16.37
C LYS A 116 2.49 9.66 -16.05
N GLN A 117 1.30 9.87 -15.51
CA GLN A 117 0.81 11.22 -15.16
C GLN A 117 1.37 11.73 -13.81
N TYR A 118 2.17 10.91 -13.12
CA TYR A 118 2.80 11.28 -11.85
C TYR A 118 4.32 11.38 -12.04
N ASP A 119 4.95 12.38 -11.44
CA ASP A 119 6.41 12.49 -11.35
C ASP A 119 6.99 11.30 -10.58
N GLU A 120 6.36 10.92 -9.47
CA GLU A 120 6.61 9.68 -8.73
C GLU A 120 5.29 8.92 -8.58
N PRO A 121 5.17 7.70 -9.15
CA PRO A 121 3.95 6.90 -9.06
C PRO A 121 3.53 6.62 -7.60
N PRO A 122 2.23 6.69 -7.25
CA PRO A 122 1.73 6.48 -5.89
C PRO A 122 2.22 5.20 -5.20
N PRO A 123 2.36 4.05 -5.87
CA PRO A 123 2.93 2.86 -5.24
C PRO A 123 4.37 3.05 -4.74
N LEU A 124 5.20 3.82 -5.47
CA LEU A 124 6.57 4.12 -5.05
C LEU A 124 6.59 5.14 -3.90
N GLN A 125 5.71 6.14 -3.93
CA GLN A 125 5.54 7.09 -2.81
C GLN A 125 5.13 6.36 -1.53
N ASN A 126 4.15 5.45 -1.60
CA ASN A 126 3.71 4.66 -0.46
C ASN A 126 4.83 3.76 0.10
N MET A 127 5.60 3.12 -0.79
CA MET A 127 6.76 2.32 -0.39
C MET A 127 7.80 3.19 0.36
N LYS A 128 8.08 4.38 -0.14
CA LYS A 128 9.00 5.33 0.50
C LYS A 128 8.50 5.76 1.88
N LEU A 129 7.21 6.12 2.01
CA LEU A 129 6.62 6.51 3.28
C LEU A 129 6.72 5.40 4.34
N VAL A 130 6.44 4.14 3.98
CA VAL A 130 6.60 3.00 4.88
C VAL A 130 8.06 2.78 5.24
N ALA A 131 8.98 2.86 4.27
CA ALA A 131 10.41 2.73 4.53
C ALA A 131 10.93 3.82 5.46
N ASP A 132 10.50 5.08 5.27
CA ASP A 132 10.86 6.22 6.13
C ASP A 132 10.31 6.06 7.55
N TRP A 133 9.10 5.49 7.71
CA TRP A 133 8.53 5.17 9.02
C TRP A 133 9.37 4.12 9.74
N LEU A 134 9.74 3.04 9.06
CA LEU A 134 10.61 1.99 9.60
C LEU A 134 12.00 2.52 9.97
N GLU A 135 12.58 3.39 9.15
CA GLU A 135 13.87 4.02 9.45
C GLU A 135 13.77 4.89 10.72
N ARG A 136 12.70 5.66 10.89
CA ARG A 136 12.45 6.45 12.11
C ARG A 136 12.25 5.56 13.33
N ALA A 137 11.55 4.42 13.20
CA ALA A 137 11.43 3.43 14.26
C ALA A 137 12.79 2.83 14.66
N SER A 138 13.67 2.58 13.69
CA SER A 138 15.05 2.13 13.96
C SER A 138 15.88 3.20 14.65
N LYS A 139 15.78 4.47 14.25
CA LYS A 139 16.47 5.60 14.91
C LYS A 139 16.02 5.80 16.36
N LYS A 140 14.76 5.48 16.67
CA LYS A 140 14.23 5.44 18.05
C LYS A 140 14.63 4.18 18.84
N GLY A 141 15.29 3.21 18.22
CA GLY A 141 15.67 1.94 18.88
C GLY A 141 14.50 0.95 19.03
N LEU A 142 13.36 1.19 18.40
CA LEU A 142 12.18 0.30 18.44
C LEU A 142 12.36 -0.96 17.61
N ILE A 143 13.15 -0.89 16.54
CA ILE A 143 13.52 -2.02 15.68
C ILE A 143 15.01 -1.96 15.32
N ARG A 144 15.61 -3.10 14.96
CA ARG A 144 16.99 -3.16 14.48
C ARG A 144 17.13 -2.52 13.09
N LYS A 145 18.33 -2.05 12.75
CA LYS A 145 18.65 -1.61 11.40
C LYS A 145 18.53 -2.78 10.42
N CYS A 146 17.86 -2.56 9.29
CA CYS A 146 17.63 -3.55 8.25
C CYS A 146 17.47 -2.85 6.88
N ASP A 147 17.17 -3.59 5.82
CA ASP A 147 16.75 -3.02 4.54
C ASP A 147 15.29 -2.52 4.63
N PHE A 148 15.11 -1.25 4.99
CA PHE A 148 13.79 -0.65 5.16
C PHE A 148 12.98 -0.64 3.87
N ARG A 149 13.62 -0.46 2.69
CA ARG A 149 12.93 -0.48 1.40
C ARG A 149 12.47 -1.87 1.01
N GLY A 150 13.33 -2.89 1.21
CA GLY A 150 12.97 -4.28 0.98
C GLY A 150 11.82 -4.72 1.89
N ILE A 151 11.87 -4.36 3.18
CA ILE A 151 10.78 -4.64 4.13
C ILE A 151 9.49 -3.91 3.73
N ALA A 152 9.55 -2.64 3.35
CA ALA A 152 8.38 -1.89 2.90
C ALA A 152 7.75 -2.54 1.65
N LEU A 153 8.56 -2.91 0.66
CA LEU A 153 8.09 -3.62 -0.54
C LEU A 153 7.42 -4.95 -0.17
N MET A 154 8.04 -5.74 0.69
CA MET A 154 7.49 -7.03 1.15
C MET A 154 6.12 -6.84 1.82
N LEU A 155 5.99 -5.90 2.75
CA LEU A 155 4.75 -5.63 3.48
C LEU A 155 3.64 -5.16 2.54
N LEU A 156 3.91 -4.16 1.70
CA LEU A 156 2.91 -3.60 0.78
C LEU A 156 2.49 -4.62 -0.28
N SER A 157 3.42 -5.40 -0.83
CA SER A 157 3.11 -6.45 -1.81
C SER A 157 2.30 -7.59 -1.18
N SER A 158 2.59 -7.97 0.07
CA SER A 158 1.81 -8.99 0.79
C SER A 158 0.37 -8.56 1.02
N LEU A 159 0.14 -7.30 1.41
CA LEU A 159 -1.21 -6.76 1.63
C LEU A 159 -1.96 -6.56 0.32
N HIS A 160 -1.30 -6.00 -0.70
CA HIS A 160 -1.89 -5.80 -2.03
C HIS A 160 -2.26 -7.13 -2.69
N GLY A 161 -1.34 -8.10 -2.69
CA GLY A 161 -1.59 -9.43 -3.24
C GLY A 161 -2.73 -10.16 -2.53
N ALA A 162 -2.79 -10.08 -1.20
CA ALA A 162 -3.89 -10.65 -0.42
C ALA A 162 -5.24 -10.00 -0.74
N ALA A 163 -5.29 -8.68 -0.90
CA ALA A 163 -6.49 -7.94 -1.27
C ALA A 163 -7.00 -8.34 -2.68
N MET A 164 -6.10 -8.39 -3.66
CA MET A 164 -6.42 -8.81 -5.03
C MET A 164 -6.95 -10.25 -5.08
N LEU A 165 -6.29 -11.18 -4.40
CA LEU A 165 -6.75 -12.58 -4.33
C LEU A 165 -8.08 -12.70 -3.57
N THR A 166 -8.29 -11.93 -2.52
CA THR A 166 -9.57 -11.92 -1.79
C THR A 166 -10.71 -11.46 -2.68
N ASP A 167 -10.50 -10.42 -3.48
CA ASP A 167 -11.51 -9.93 -4.43
C ASP A 167 -11.82 -10.99 -5.52
N MET A 168 -10.79 -11.66 -6.03
CA MET A 168 -10.95 -12.70 -7.06
C MET A 168 -11.64 -13.98 -6.55
N LEU A 169 -11.33 -14.40 -5.32
CA LEU A 169 -11.77 -15.68 -4.74
C LEU A 169 -13.05 -15.54 -3.90
N GLY A 170 -13.43 -14.32 -3.52
CA GLY A 170 -14.52 -14.06 -2.57
C GLY A 170 -14.16 -14.35 -1.11
N HIS A 171 -12.95 -14.78 -0.81
CA HIS A 171 -12.47 -15.05 0.56
C HIS A 171 -10.95 -14.83 0.64
N HIS A 172 -10.44 -14.56 1.84
CA HIS A 172 -9.01 -14.35 2.03
C HIS A 172 -8.21 -15.66 1.79
N PRO A 173 -7.15 -15.64 0.96
CA PRO A 173 -6.46 -16.86 0.50
C PRO A 173 -5.78 -17.67 1.62
N SER A 174 -5.42 -17.03 2.73
CA SER A 174 -4.80 -17.70 3.89
C SER A 174 -5.82 -18.35 4.86
N GLY A 175 -7.12 -18.22 4.61
CA GLY A 175 -8.17 -18.64 5.55
C GLY A 175 -8.35 -17.74 6.78
N HIS A 176 -7.55 -16.68 6.90
CA HIS A 176 -7.68 -15.68 7.96
C HIS A 176 -8.64 -14.56 7.56
N THR A 177 -9.07 -13.76 8.54
CA THR A 177 -9.57 -12.41 8.25
C THR A 177 -8.40 -11.49 7.88
N SER A 178 -8.64 -10.40 7.15
CA SER A 178 -7.60 -9.42 6.83
C SER A 178 -6.89 -8.89 8.08
N SER A 179 -7.65 -8.67 9.16
CA SER A 179 -7.09 -8.25 10.46
C SER A 179 -6.18 -9.31 11.08
N ALA A 180 -6.56 -10.58 11.05
CA ALA A 180 -5.72 -11.66 11.55
C ALA A 180 -4.46 -11.83 10.71
N TYR A 181 -4.55 -11.66 9.38
CA TYR A 181 -3.40 -11.72 8.48
C TYR A 181 -2.40 -10.60 8.76
N VAL A 182 -2.84 -9.36 8.99
CA VAL A 182 -1.96 -8.25 9.40
C VAL A 182 -1.19 -8.60 10.66
N LYS A 183 -1.85 -9.16 11.68
CA LYS A 183 -1.17 -9.59 12.92
C LYS A 183 -0.11 -10.67 12.67
N VAL A 184 -0.39 -11.62 11.78
CA VAL A 184 0.58 -12.64 11.36
C VAL A 184 1.79 -11.98 10.70
N LEU A 185 1.59 -11.06 9.76
CA LEU A 185 2.68 -10.33 9.10
C LEU A 185 3.56 -9.58 10.10
N VAL A 186 2.95 -8.81 11.00
CA VAL A 186 3.69 -8.04 12.02
C VAL A 186 4.49 -8.96 12.94
N LYS A 187 3.86 -10.01 13.44
CA LYS A 187 4.51 -10.98 14.32
C LYS A 187 5.70 -11.67 13.64
N THR A 188 5.49 -12.12 12.41
CA THR A 188 6.55 -12.75 11.60
C THR A 188 7.69 -11.77 11.31
N LEU A 189 7.37 -10.50 11.00
CA LEU A 189 8.39 -9.48 10.76
C LEU A 189 9.24 -9.19 12.00
N LEU A 190 8.61 -9.04 13.17
CA LEU A 190 9.31 -8.64 14.39
C LEU A 190 10.07 -9.79 15.04
N HIS A 191 9.55 -11.01 14.98
CA HIS A 191 10.10 -12.17 15.69
C HIS A 191 10.73 -13.24 14.78
N GLY A 192 10.46 -13.17 13.45
CA GLY A 192 10.94 -14.18 12.50
C GLY A 192 10.15 -15.50 12.57
N ILE A 193 10.65 -16.51 11.89
CA ILE A 193 10.08 -17.87 11.81
C ILE A 193 11.09 -18.96 12.23
N GLU A 194 12.31 -18.57 12.65
CA GLU A 194 13.30 -19.52 13.14
C GLU A 194 12.82 -20.12 14.47
N ALA A 195 13.04 -21.43 14.64
CA ALA A 195 12.76 -22.08 15.91
C ALA A 195 13.70 -21.53 17.01
N GLU A 196 13.18 -21.28 18.22
CA GLU A 196 13.94 -20.73 19.34
C GLU A 196 15.23 -21.52 19.65
N SER A 197 15.23 -22.85 19.42
CA SER A 197 16.40 -23.71 19.59
C SER A 197 17.55 -23.40 18.64
N SER A 198 17.30 -22.83 17.46
CA SER A 198 18.36 -22.48 16.50
C SER A 198 19.09 -21.20 16.86
N LEU A 199 18.48 -20.33 17.65
CA LEU A 199 19.09 -19.09 18.15
C LEU A 199 20.14 -19.33 19.23
N LEU A 200 20.13 -20.49 19.90
CA LEU A 200 21.08 -20.89 20.94
C LEU A 200 22.41 -21.45 20.40
N HIS A 201 22.50 -21.76 19.11
CA HIS A 201 23.72 -22.26 18.48
C HIS A 201 24.55 -21.09 17.86
N LYS A 202 25.05 -20.18 18.70
CA LYS A 202 26.21 -19.36 18.28
C LYS A 202 27.43 -20.30 18.17
N PRO A 203 28.11 -20.38 17.00
CA PRO A 203 29.33 -21.17 16.91
C PRO A 203 30.33 -20.61 17.91
N LYS A 204 30.78 -21.46 18.87
CA LYS A 204 31.90 -21.13 19.75
C LYS A 204 33.07 -20.75 18.86
N GLN A 205 33.51 -19.49 18.89
CA GLN A 205 34.77 -19.07 18.28
C GLN A 205 35.86 -20.00 18.82
N ARG A 206 36.44 -20.82 17.95
CA ARG A 206 37.61 -21.62 18.25
C ARG A 206 38.70 -20.66 18.69
N ALA A 207 39.03 -20.71 19.98
CA ALA A 207 40.22 -20.05 20.52
C ALA A 207 41.42 -20.55 19.69
N ALA A 208 42.05 -19.62 18.95
CA ALA A 208 43.27 -19.88 18.23
C ALA A 208 44.33 -20.35 19.21
N GLY A 209 44.72 -21.62 19.06
CA GLY A 209 45.73 -22.25 19.89
C GLY A 209 47.02 -21.46 19.85
N ARG A 210 47.51 -21.14 21.06
CA ARG A 210 48.89 -20.68 21.32
C ARG A 210 49.84 -21.65 20.65
N ARG A 211 50.53 -21.23 19.61
CA ARG A 211 51.78 -21.90 19.15
C ARG A 211 52.85 -21.62 20.17
N SER A 212 53.20 -22.62 20.97
CA SER A 212 54.39 -22.67 21.78
C SER A 212 55.64 -22.60 20.89
N ARG A 213 56.48 -21.57 21.08
CA ARG A 213 57.84 -21.52 20.53
C ARG A 213 58.69 -22.58 21.26
N LEU A 214 59.27 -23.51 20.51
CA LEU A 214 60.38 -24.32 20.96
C LEU A 214 61.63 -23.49 20.92
N PRO A 215 62.55 -23.66 21.88
CA PRO A 215 63.83 -22.93 21.91
C PRO A 215 64.80 -23.59 20.90
N ALA A 216 65.57 -22.76 20.23
CA ALA A 216 66.72 -23.17 19.43
C ALA A 216 67.78 -23.75 20.35
N ASN A 217 68.33 -24.88 19.95
CA ASN A 217 69.52 -25.47 20.60
C ASN A 217 70.72 -25.22 19.67
N ASP A 218 71.72 -24.55 20.24
CA ASP A 218 73.06 -24.40 19.65
C ASP A 218 73.76 -25.76 19.66
N SER A 219 74.39 -26.08 18.53
CA SER A 219 75.74 -26.69 18.39
C SER A 219 76.11 -26.77 16.92
#